data_114d8b45ccbf3f55fa10bc6e49ecffe3
#
_entry.id   114d8b45ccbf3f55fa10bc6e49ecffe3
#
_cell.length_a   1.000
_cell.length_b   1.000
_cell.length_c   1.000
_cell.angle_alpha   90.00
_cell.angle_beta   90.00
_cell.angle_gamma   90.00
#
_symmetry.space_group_name_H-M   'P 1'
#
loop_
_entity.id
_entity.type
_entity.pdbx_description
1 polymer ?
#
loop_
_entity_poly.entity_id
_entity_poly.type
_entity_poly.pdbx_seq_one_letter_code
_entity_poly.pdbx_strand_id
1 'polypeptide(L)'
;MAQREIPFLFMRGGTSRGPYFNAADLPSDRDAIAKILLQVVGAGHPLNIDGIGGGNAVTNKVAMLSRSADDAADIDYFFAQVSVLEQLVDFKPTCGNILSGVGPAAIEMGLMPAIDPLTEVRIKLVNTGALVVARVQTPGGVVHYDGDTAIDGVPGTAARIDLQFMDVVGAATGKLLPTGNLRDQFDDIEVTCMDVAMPTVCARADAFELSGYESVEELEANKDFMTKMETVRLAAGKAMGMGDVRKSVTPKFAVFAPAKAGGTIAARYFMPWQAHPTMAVTGAQCLASCAITPGSVADGLLTRPSANPATVTIEHPSGTIDVVVDYDVTNNGLDLRSAGLVRTARKLASGQLFVSS
;
A
#
# COMPACT_ATOMS: atom_id res chain seq x y z
N MET A 1 28.87 23.04 -19.90
CA MET A 1 27.94 22.17 -20.64
C MET A 1 26.56 22.77 -20.49
N ALA A 2 25.73 22.73 -21.51
CA ALA A 2 24.35 23.22 -21.41
C ALA A 2 23.53 22.28 -20.49
N GLN A 3 22.67 22.84 -19.64
CA GLN A 3 21.75 22.05 -18.87
C GLN A 3 20.59 21.61 -19.77
N ARG A 4 20.07 20.40 -19.53
CA ARG A 4 18.85 19.89 -20.14
C ARG A 4 17.67 20.23 -19.23
N GLU A 5 16.59 20.72 -19.81
CA GLU A 5 15.32 20.99 -19.14
C GLU A 5 14.43 19.75 -19.18
N ILE A 6 13.80 19.40 -18.06
CA ILE A 6 12.86 18.28 -17.95
C ILE A 6 11.60 18.78 -17.25
N PRO A 7 10.43 18.77 -17.94
CA PRO A 7 9.16 19.13 -17.33
C PRO A 7 8.79 18.18 -16.19
N PHE A 8 8.20 18.69 -15.11
CA PHE A 8 7.75 17.88 -13.98
C PHE A 8 6.52 18.43 -13.29
N LEU A 9 5.79 17.55 -12.61
CA LEU A 9 4.88 17.89 -11.53
C LEU A 9 5.51 17.46 -10.21
N PHE A 10 5.49 18.33 -9.21
CA PHE A 10 5.90 17.97 -7.85
C PHE A 10 4.66 17.74 -7.00
N MET A 11 4.48 16.53 -6.52
CA MET A 11 3.25 16.15 -5.84
C MET A 11 3.53 15.43 -4.53
N ARG A 12 2.62 15.62 -3.57
CA ARG A 12 2.41 14.69 -2.48
C ARG A 12 1.46 13.60 -2.98
N GLY A 13 1.83 12.35 -2.76
CA GLY A 13 0.96 11.20 -2.89
C GLY A 13 0.94 10.44 -1.55
N GLY A 14 -0.24 10.31 -0.91
CA GLY A 14 -0.32 9.77 0.44
C GLY A 14 0.62 10.49 1.40
N THR A 15 1.41 9.76 2.17
CA THR A 15 2.43 10.28 3.11
C THR A 15 3.82 10.47 2.47
N SER A 16 3.91 10.44 1.14
CA SER A 16 5.17 10.60 0.41
C SER A 16 5.07 11.77 -0.57
N ARG A 17 6.21 12.27 -1.04
CA ARG A 17 6.26 13.29 -2.10
C ARG A 17 7.44 13.07 -3.02
N GLY A 18 7.31 13.61 -4.22
CA GLY A 18 8.40 13.62 -5.21
C GLY A 18 7.95 14.15 -6.57
N PRO A 19 8.88 14.22 -7.52
CA PRO A 19 8.56 14.58 -8.89
C PRO A 19 7.86 13.44 -9.62
N TYR A 20 6.92 13.84 -10.47
CA TYR A 20 6.25 13.01 -11.46
C TYR A 20 6.66 13.51 -12.84
N PHE A 21 7.12 12.62 -13.69
CA PHE A 21 7.56 12.90 -15.06
C PHE A 21 6.66 12.20 -16.07
N ASN A 22 6.47 12.84 -17.22
CA ASN A 22 6.11 12.11 -18.41
C ASN A 22 7.33 11.29 -18.87
N ALA A 23 7.19 9.98 -19.04
CA ALA A 23 8.31 9.11 -19.44
C ALA A 23 8.88 9.49 -20.81
N ALA A 24 8.09 10.15 -21.67
CA ALA A 24 8.55 10.65 -22.96
C ALA A 24 9.63 11.75 -22.85
N ASP A 25 9.70 12.45 -21.71
CA ASP A 25 10.70 13.49 -21.46
C ASP A 25 12.02 12.93 -20.91
N LEU A 26 12.08 11.63 -20.64
CA LEU A 26 13.24 10.93 -20.09
C LEU A 26 13.87 9.97 -21.14
N PRO A 27 15.15 9.58 -20.96
CA PRO A 27 15.73 8.51 -21.77
C PRO A 27 15.00 7.18 -21.58
N SER A 28 15.15 6.27 -22.55
CA SER A 28 14.63 4.89 -22.40
C SER A 28 15.57 3.97 -21.61
N ASP A 29 16.85 4.31 -21.53
CA ASP A 29 17.85 3.54 -20.82
C ASP A 29 17.80 3.78 -19.31
N ARG A 30 17.74 2.69 -18.50
CA ARG A 30 17.61 2.77 -17.03
C ARG A 30 18.80 3.42 -16.35
N ASP A 31 20.02 3.21 -16.86
CA ASP A 31 21.22 3.81 -16.25
C ASP A 31 21.26 5.32 -16.53
N ALA A 32 20.81 5.76 -17.72
CA ALA A 32 20.66 7.16 -18.04
C ALA A 32 19.56 7.82 -17.18
N ILE A 33 18.42 7.15 -17.00
CA ILE A 33 17.36 7.60 -16.06
C ILE A 33 17.95 7.74 -14.65
N ALA A 34 18.66 6.73 -14.14
CA ALA A 34 19.21 6.75 -12.78
C ALA A 34 20.13 7.96 -12.56
N LYS A 35 21.01 8.27 -13.53
CA LYS A 35 21.88 9.46 -13.47
C LYS A 35 21.11 10.77 -13.38
N ILE A 36 20.01 10.88 -14.11
CA ILE A 36 19.12 12.05 -14.06
C ILE A 36 18.45 12.12 -12.69
N LEU A 37 17.88 11.02 -12.19
CA LEU A 37 17.15 11.00 -10.93
C LEU A 37 18.05 11.30 -9.72
N LEU A 38 19.31 10.90 -9.75
CA LEU A 38 20.29 11.26 -8.72
C LEU A 38 20.52 12.78 -8.67
N GLN A 39 20.64 13.45 -9.82
CA GLN A 39 20.76 14.89 -9.89
C GLN A 39 19.46 15.59 -9.47
N VAL A 40 18.31 15.15 -10.00
CA VAL A 40 16.99 15.72 -9.67
C VAL A 40 16.74 15.71 -8.16
N VAL A 41 17.06 14.61 -7.49
CA VAL A 41 16.84 14.48 -6.06
C VAL A 41 17.94 15.18 -5.24
N GLY A 42 19.12 15.43 -5.80
CA GLY A 42 20.28 15.97 -5.10
C GLY A 42 20.95 14.91 -4.23
N ALA A 43 21.21 13.73 -4.82
CA ALA A 43 21.87 12.63 -4.15
C ALA A 43 23.34 12.96 -3.85
N GLY A 44 23.88 12.36 -2.77
CA GLY A 44 25.26 12.62 -2.29
C GLY A 44 25.34 13.60 -1.11
N HIS A 45 24.22 14.28 -0.76
CA HIS A 45 24.17 15.14 0.41
C HIS A 45 22.90 14.86 1.22
N PRO A 46 22.96 14.70 2.57
CA PRO A 46 21.81 14.27 3.41
C PRO A 46 20.63 15.26 3.37
N LEU A 47 20.87 16.52 3.07
CA LEU A 47 19.82 17.55 2.94
C LEU A 47 19.32 17.73 1.50
N ASN A 48 19.81 16.93 0.53
CA ASN A 48 19.48 17.09 -0.90
C ASN A 48 19.69 18.53 -1.42
N ILE A 49 20.79 19.19 -1.00
CA ILE A 49 20.97 20.65 -1.16
C ILE A 49 21.03 21.08 -2.64
N ASP A 50 21.45 20.17 -3.54
CA ASP A 50 21.55 20.39 -4.98
C ASP A 50 20.43 19.66 -5.75
N GLY A 51 19.22 19.57 -5.16
CA GLY A 51 18.08 18.94 -5.80
C GLY A 51 16.77 19.24 -5.06
N ILE A 52 15.69 18.59 -5.50
CA ILE A 52 14.35 18.79 -4.93
C ILE A 52 13.94 17.72 -3.92
N GLY A 53 14.84 16.84 -3.54
CA GLY A 53 14.63 15.88 -2.47
C GLY A 53 14.41 16.54 -1.09
N GLY A 54 14.06 15.78 -0.07
CA GLY A 54 13.70 16.33 1.23
C GLY A 54 14.41 15.69 2.42
N GLY A 55 15.58 15.08 2.25
CA GLY A 55 16.38 14.53 3.37
C GLY A 55 15.84 13.24 3.99
N ASN A 56 14.75 12.67 3.46
CA ASN A 56 14.14 11.46 4.00
C ASN A 56 13.67 10.53 2.86
N ALA A 57 13.64 9.22 3.10
CA ALA A 57 13.23 8.23 2.10
C ALA A 57 11.81 8.48 1.54
N VAL A 58 10.88 9.00 2.33
CA VAL A 58 9.51 9.32 1.87
C VAL A 58 9.44 10.57 0.99
N THR A 59 10.51 11.35 0.91
CA THR A 59 10.62 12.58 0.12
C THR A 59 11.59 12.47 -1.06
N ASN A 60 12.16 11.27 -1.30
CA ASN A 60 13.11 10.96 -2.36
C ASN A 60 12.56 9.85 -3.29
N LYS A 61 11.33 10.02 -3.71
CA LYS A 61 10.56 9.10 -4.54
C LYS A 61 10.22 9.75 -5.87
N VAL A 62 10.24 8.95 -6.93
CA VAL A 62 10.01 9.45 -8.28
C VAL A 62 8.95 8.58 -8.97
N ALA A 63 8.04 9.22 -9.68
CA ALA A 63 7.08 8.58 -10.57
C ALA A 63 7.38 8.94 -12.03
N MET A 64 7.36 7.97 -12.90
CA MET A 64 7.48 8.15 -14.36
C MET A 64 6.23 7.54 -14.99
N LEU A 65 5.51 8.33 -15.79
CA LEU A 65 4.19 7.98 -16.31
C LEU A 65 4.22 7.98 -17.83
N SER A 66 3.52 7.03 -18.43
CA SER A 66 3.21 7.02 -19.86
C SER A 66 1.83 6.47 -20.11
N ARG A 67 1.25 6.72 -21.27
CA ARG A 67 0.09 5.95 -21.73
C ARG A 67 0.48 4.49 -21.83
N SER A 68 -0.40 3.61 -21.35
CA SER A 68 -0.16 2.18 -21.47
C SER A 68 -0.39 1.71 -22.90
N ALA A 69 0.42 0.75 -23.33
CA ALA A 69 0.18 -0.03 -24.56
C ALA A 69 -0.65 -1.28 -24.27
N ASP A 70 -0.97 -1.56 -23.01
CA ASP A 70 -1.77 -2.69 -22.56
C ASP A 70 -3.24 -2.27 -22.48
N ASP A 71 -4.13 -2.95 -23.19
CA ASP A 71 -5.57 -2.66 -23.20
C ASP A 71 -6.23 -2.76 -21.82
N ALA A 72 -5.61 -3.47 -20.88
CA ALA A 72 -6.06 -3.57 -19.49
C ALA A 72 -5.77 -2.32 -18.64
N ALA A 73 -4.91 -1.41 -19.12
CA ALA A 73 -4.49 -0.22 -18.39
C ALA A 73 -4.54 1.04 -19.26
N ASP A 74 -4.76 2.19 -18.63
CA ASP A 74 -4.69 3.50 -19.28
C ASP A 74 -3.29 4.11 -19.15
N ILE A 75 -2.65 3.87 -17.99
CA ILE A 75 -1.36 4.48 -17.61
C ILE A 75 -0.40 3.40 -17.12
N ASP A 76 0.82 3.45 -17.63
CA ASP A 76 1.97 2.76 -17.06
C ASP A 76 2.62 3.66 -16.00
N TYR A 77 2.80 3.13 -14.80
CA TYR A 77 3.47 3.78 -13.68
C TYR A 77 4.77 3.05 -13.37
N PHE A 78 5.90 3.70 -13.62
CA PHE A 78 7.22 3.22 -13.27
C PHE A 78 7.76 4.02 -12.08
N PHE A 79 8.01 3.33 -10.97
CA PHE A 79 8.46 3.92 -9.71
C PHE A 79 9.98 3.80 -9.56
N ALA A 80 10.59 4.81 -8.94
CA ALA A 80 11.97 4.76 -8.50
C ALA A 80 12.12 5.29 -7.06
N GLN A 81 12.88 4.56 -6.24
CA GLN A 81 13.35 5.02 -4.93
C GLN A 81 14.79 5.49 -5.06
N VAL A 82 15.06 6.73 -4.70
CA VAL A 82 16.43 7.27 -4.68
C VAL A 82 16.99 7.14 -3.27
N SER A 83 18.08 6.40 -3.14
CA SER A 83 18.89 6.34 -1.92
C SER A 83 20.00 7.39 -2.02
N VAL A 84 19.89 8.40 -1.14
CA VAL A 84 20.62 9.66 -1.29
C VAL A 84 22.10 9.51 -0.96
N LEU A 85 22.42 8.85 0.15
CA LEU A 85 23.80 8.69 0.61
C LEU A 85 24.57 7.63 -0.19
N GLU A 86 23.88 6.54 -0.52
CA GLU A 86 24.42 5.46 -1.36
C GLU A 86 24.50 5.84 -2.84
N GLN A 87 23.90 6.99 -3.23
CA GLN A 87 23.80 7.45 -4.62
C GLN A 87 23.29 6.34 -5.56
N LEU A 88 22.23 5.67 -5.14
CA LEU A 88 21.62 4.53 -5.83
C LEU A 88 20.16 4.83 -6.16
N VAL A 89 19.72 4.40 -7.33
CA VAL A 89 18.30 4.37 -7.71
C VAL A 89 17.82 2.92 -7.77
N ASP A 90 16.84 2.61 -6.92
CA ASP A 90 16.21 1.29 -6.89
C ASP A 90 14.89 1.32 -7.68
N PHE A 91 14.84 0.51 -8.74
CA PHE A 91 13.68 0.33 -9.61
C PHE A 91 12.89 -0.96 -9.30
N LYS A 92 13.24 -1.71 -8.26
CA LYS A 92 12.55 -2.97 -7.92
C LYS A 92 11.24 -2.75 -7.17
N PRO A 93 11.18 -1.86 -6.14
CA PRO A 93 9.97 -1.69 -5.36
C PRO A 93 8.89 -0.93 -6.13
N THR A 94 7.68 -0.95 -5.59
CA THR A 94 6.62 0.00 -5.93
C THR A 94 6.22 0.79 -4.69
N CYS A 95 5.45 1.86 -4.85
CA CYS A 95 5.04 2.70 -3.72
C CYS A 95 3.56 3.11 -3.83
N GLY A 96 2.73 2.52 -2.97
CA GLY A 96 1.29 2.83 -2.90
C GLY A 96 0.98 4.28 -2.52
N ASN A 97 1.85 4.94 -1.75
CA ASN A 97 1.67 6.36 -1.44
C ASN A 97 1.88 7.25 -2.69
N ILE A 98 2.99 7.10 -3.39
CA ILE A 98 3.23 7.84 -4.65
C ILE A 98 2.18 7.47 -5.71
N LEU A 99 1.74 6.21 -5.76
CA LEU A 99 0.69 5.75 -6.65
C LEU A 99 -0.59 6.59 -6.55
N SER A 100 -0.96 7.09 -5.37
CA SER A 100 -2.14 7.94 -5.21
C SER A 100 -2.09 9.27 -5.99
N GLY A 101 -0.90 9.74 -6.34
CA GLY A 101 -0.72 10.90 -7.21
C GLY A 101 -0.71 10.58 -8.70
N VAL A 102 -0.67 9.30 -9.09
CA VAL A 102 -0.50 8.91 -10.50
C VAL A 102 -1.72 9.28 -11.36
N GLY A 103 -2.93 8.97 -10.90
CA GLY A 103 -4.16 9.35 -11.61
C GLY A 103 -4.27 10.86 -11.81
N PRO A 104 -4.20 11.68 -10.74
CA PRO A 104 -4.15 13.13 -10.88
C PRO A 104 -3.04 13.62 -11.82
N ALA A 105 -1.82 13.11 -11.68
CA ALA A 105 -0.70 13.51 -12.51
C ALA A 105 -0.91 13.17 -13.99
N ALA A 106 -1.46 12.01 -14.31
CA ALA A 106 -1.74 11.58 -15.67
C ALA A 106 -2.74 12.51 -16.36
N ILE A 107 -3.77 12.94 -15.64
CA ILE A 107 -4.76 13.91 -16.13
C ILE A 107 -4.10 15.29 -16.34
N GLU A 108 -3.36 15.77 -15.35
CA GLU A 108 -2.68 17.08 -15.40
C GLU A 108 -1.60 17.16 -16.50
N MET A 109 -0.95 16.05 -16.82
CA MET A 109 0.02 15.94 -17.92
C MET A 109 -0.65 15.76 -19.29
N GLY A 110 -1.97 15.63 -19.36
CA GLY A 110 -2.70 15.38 -20.61
C GLY A 110 -2.47 13.98 -21.18
N LEU A 111 -2.00 13.04 -20.37
CA LEU A 111 -1.86 11.63 -20.77
C LEU A 111 -3.22 10.95 -20.98
N MET A 112 -4.25 11.41 -20.28
CA MET A 112 -5.63 10.99 -20.47
C MET A 112 -6.60 12.12 -20.14
N PRO A 113 -7.85 12.11 -20.70
CA PRO A 113 -8.87 13.08 -20.35
C PRO A 113 -9.45 12.82 -18.95
N ALA A 114 -9.93 13.86 -18.31
CA ALA A 114 -10.81 13.74 -17.13
C ALA A 114 -12.25 13.41 -17.56
N ILE A 115 -12.97 12.67 -16.73
CA ILE A 115 -14.40 12.36 -16.87
C ILE A 115 -15.14 12.96 -15.66
N ASP A 116 -16.13 13.82 -15.92
CA ASP A 116 -16.95 14.46 -14.88
C ASP A 116 -17.97 13.45 -14.30
N PRO A 117 -18.17 13.38 -12.99
CA PRO A 117 -17.45 14.03 -11.90
C PRO A 117 -16.33 13.18 -11.31
N LEU A 118 -16.12 11.97 -11.80
CA LEU A 118 -15.18 10.96 -11.27
C LEU A 118 -14.46 10.28 -12.41
N THR A 119 -13.12 10.31 -12.37
CA THR A 119 -12.30 9.62 -13.35
C THR A 119 -11.72 8.33 -12.75
N GLU A 120 -12.03 7.21 -13.37
CA GLU A 120 -11.31 5.96 -13.11
C GLU A 120 -10.07 5.89 -14.01
N VAL A 121 -8.93 5.60 -13.40
CA VAL A 121 -7.63 5.47 -14.08
C VAL A 121 -7.10 4.08 -13.81
N ARG A 122 -7.05 3.23 -14.83
CA ARG A 122 -6.45 1.91 -14.75
C ARG A 122 -4.94 2.04 -14.89
N ILE A 123 -4.21 1.67 -13.85
CA ILE A 123 -2.76 1.90 -13.73
C ILE A 123 -2.05 0.55 -13.68
N LYS A 124 -1.12 0.33 -14.60
CA LYS A 124 -0.20 -0.80 -14.55
C LYS A 124 1.08 -0.39 -13.83
N LEU A 125 1.41 -1.10 -12.79
CA LEU A 125 2.66 -0.94 -12.05
C LEU A 125 3.78 -1.65 -12.80
N VAL A 126 4.60 -0.93 -13.55
CA VAL A 126 5.66 -1.51 -14.39
C VAL A 126 6.67 -2.34 -13.58
N ASN A 127 6.91 -1.94 -12.33
CA ASN A 127 7.85 -2.63 -11.44
C ASN A 127 7.42 -4.07 -11.07
N THR A 128 6.11 -4.31 -10.96
CA THR A 128 5.55 -5.57 -10.43
C THR A 128 4.57 -6.27 -11.38
N GLY A 129 4.09 -5.57 -12.41
CA GLY A 129 3.05 -6.05 -13.31
C GLY A 129 1.62 -5.96 -12.77
N ALA A 130 1.43 -5.55 -11.51
CA ALA A 130 0.11 -5.44 -10.89
C ALA A 130 -0.74 -4.34 -11.53
N LEU A 131 -2.06 -4.52 -11.50
CA LEU A 131 -3.06 -3.55 -11.94
C LEU A 131 -3.74 -2.90 -10.74
N VAL A 132 -3.93 -1.58 -10.84
CA VAL A 132 -4.62 -0.76 -9.83
C VAL A 132 -5.59 0.17 -10.54
N VAL A 133 -6.79 0.31 -10.00
CA VAL A 133 -7.75 1.34 -10.42
C VAL A 133 -7.72 2.48 -9.41
N ALA A 134 -7.36 3.67 -9.86
CA ALA A 134 -7.43 4.89 -9.06
C ALA A 134 -8.72 5.66 -9.41
N ARG A 135 -9.54 5.99 -8.40
CA ARG A 135 -10.72 6.86 -8.56
C ARG A 135 -10.39 8.27 -8.12
N VAL A 136 -10.37 9.18 -9.06
CA VAL A 136 -9.96 10.59 -8.89
C VAL A 136 -11.17 11.50 -9.01
N GLN A 137 -11.37 12.40 -8.03
CA GLN A 137 -12.43 13.40 -8.08
C GLN A 137 -12.12 14.42 -9.18
N THR A 138 -13.03 14.54 -10.15
CA THR A 138 -12.86 15.40 -11.33
C THR A 138 -14.13 16.19 -11.67
N PRO A 139 -14.76 16.88 -10.70
CA PRO A 139 -15.92 17.70 -10.97
C PRO A 139 -15.59 18.81 -11.98
N GLY A 140 -16.46 18.97 -12.98
CA GLY A 140 -16.25 19.93 -14.07
C GLY A 140 -15.12 19.53 -15.03
N GLY A 141 -14.66 18.26 -15.02
CA GLY A 141 -13.62 17.77 -15.93
C GLY A 141 -12.21 18.21 -15.57
N VAL A 142 -11.95 18.60 -14.31
CA VAL A 142 -10.63 18.98 -13.79
C VAL A 142 -10.33 18.24 -12.49
N VAL A 143 -9.04 17.97 -12.22
CA VAL A 143 -8.63 17.32 -10.97
C VAL A 143 -8.97 18.21 -9.79
N HIS A 144 -9.69 17.65 -8.82
CA HIS A 144 -10.04 18.33 -7.59
C HIS A 144 -9.15 17.83 -6.45
N TYR A 145 -8.50 18.75 -5.73
CA TYR A 145 -7.58 18.42 -4.64
C TYR A 145 -8.15 18.73 -3.26
N ASP A 146 -9.14 19.62 -3.17
CA ASP A 146 -9.77 19.99 -1.91
C ASP A 146 -10.87 18.99 -1.55
N GLY A 147 -10.98 18.66 -0.26
CA GLY A 147 -11.97 17.71 0.25
C GLY A 147 -11.83 17.51 1.75
N ASP A 148 -12.59 16.58 2.28
CA ASP A 148 -12.74 16.32 3.71
C ASP A 148 -12.01 15.06 4.22
N THR A 149 -11.31 14.37 3.32
CA THR A 149 -10.61 13.11 3.68
C THR A 149 -9.29 13.39 4.37
N ALA A 150 -9.18 12.97 5.62
CA ALA A 150 -7.93 12.92 6.37
C ALA A 150 -7.22 11.56 6.17
N ILE A 151 -5.91 11.56 6.16
CA ILE A 151 -5.09 10.35 6.25
C ILE A 151 -3.98 10.57 7.29
N ASP A 152 -3.70 9.55 8.08
CA ASP A 152 -2.67 9.64 9.12
C ASP A 152 -1.29 9.94 8.51
N GLY A 153 -0.53 10.81 9.19
CA GLY A 153 0.77 11.28 8.73
C GLY A 153 0.73 12.46 7.75
N VAL A 154 -0.47 12.99 7.42
CA VAL A 154 -0.64 14.19 6.59
C VAL A 154 -1.52 15.20 7.32
N PRO A 155 -1.07 16.45 7.52
CA PRO A 155 -1.90 17.47 8.15
C PRO A 155 -3.05 17.91 7.25
N GLY A 156 -4.22 18.16 7.88
CA GLY A 156 -5.44 18.63 7.20
C GLY A 156 -6.15 17.55 6.40
N THR A 157 -7.00 18.01 5.49
CA THR A 157 -7.84 17.15 4.63
C THR A 157 -7.59 17.45 3.15
N ALA A 158 -8.01 16.54 2.26
CA ALA A 158 -7.94 16.70 0.81
C ALA A 158 -9.00 15.83 0.13
N ALA A 159 -9.11 15.93 -1.19
CA ALA A 159 -10.00 15.08 -1.96
C ALA A 159 -9.62 13.60 -1.86
N ARG A 160 -10.62 12.76 -1.70
CA ARG A 160 -10.48 11.31 -1.59
C ARG A 160 -10.00 10.72 -2.92
N ILE A 161 -9.04 9.83 -2.83
CA ILE A 161 -8.59 8.98 -3.92
C ILE A 161 -8.66 7.53 -3.44
N ASP A 162 -9.49 6.72 -4.10
CA ASP A 162 -9.53 5.28 -3.83
C ASP A 162 -8.56 4.57 -4.76
N LEU A 163 -7.67 3.78 -4.19
CA LEU A 163 -6.76 2.90 -4.92
C LEU A 163 -7.25 1.46 -4.74
N GLN A 164 -7.77 0.85 -5.78
CA GLN A 164 -8.23 -0.53 -5.79
C GLN A 164 -7.21 -1.40 -6.51
N PHE A 165 -6.58 -2.29 -5.76
CA PHE A 165 -5.64 -3.27 -6.30
C PHE A 165 -6.42 -4.46 -6.82
N MET A 166 -6.20 -4.77 -8.10
CA MET A 166 -6.81 -5.92 -8.77
C MET A 166 -5.93 -7.17 -8.57
N ASP A 167 -6.53 -8.36 -8.72
CA ASP A 167 -5.79 -9.64 -8.66
C ASP A 167 -4.98 -9.85 -7.37
N VAL A 168 -5.52 -9.32 -6.25
CA VAL A 168 -4.86 -9.43 -4.94
C VAL A 168 -5.06 -10.78 -4.28
N VAL A 169 -6.02 -11.57 -4.74
CA VAL A 169 -6.38 -12.87 -4.15
C VAL A 169 -5.34 -13.90 -4.52
N GLY A 170 -4.77 -14.57 -3.52
CA GLY A 170 -3.79 -15.63 -3.73
C GLY A 170 -2.47 -15.15 -4.32
N ALA A 171 -2.07 -13.90 -4.06
CA ALA A 171 -0.91 -13.25 -4.67
C ALA A 171 0.40 -14.05 -4.51
N ALA A 172 0.54 -14.84 -3.44
CA ALA A 172 1.72 -15.68 -3.20
C ALA A 172 1.41 -17.18 -3.22
N THR A 173 0.18 -17.60 -2.89
CA THR A 173 -0.19 -19.02 -2.73
C THR A 173 -1.18 -19.51 -3.79
N GLY A 174 -1.71 -18.61 -4.61
CA GLY A 174 -2.70 -18.91 -5.65
C GLY A 174 -4.13 -19.10 -5.13
N LYS A 175 -4.40 -18.91 -3.82
CA LYS A 175 -5.72 -19.13 -3.22
C LYS A 175 -6.02 -18.09 -2.15
N LEU A 176 -7.30 -17.69 -2.03
CA LEU A 176 -7.78 -16.82 -0.94
C LEU A 176 -7.52 -17.44 0.44
N LEU A 177 -7.88 -18.71 0.58
CA LEU A 177 -7.66 -19.53 1.78
C LEU A 177 -6.67 -20.64 1.42
N PRO A 178 -5.35 -20.43 1.66
CA PRO A 178 -4.31 -21.35 1.21
C PRO A 178 -4.42 -22.77 1.80
N THR A 179 -4.93 -22.89 3.03
CA THR A 179 -5.17 -24.18 3.69
C THR A 179 -6.43 -24.88 3.18
N GLY A 180 -7.32 -24.14 2.52
CA GLY A 180 -8.66 -24.61 2.12
C GLY A 180 -9.70 -24.49 3.22
N ASN A 181 -9.32 -24.11 4.43
CA ASN A 181 -10.19 -23.93 5.59
C ASN A 181 -10.36 -22.46 5.93
N LEU A 182 -11.53 -22.08 6.44
CA LEU A 182 -11.78 -20.74 6.95
C LEU A 182 -11.10 -20.52 8.31
N ARG A 183 -11.07 -21.58 9.13
CA ARG A 183 -10.34 -21.63 10.40
C ARG A 183 -9.49 -22.89 10.47
N ASP A 184 -8.29 -22.72 10.94
CA ASP A 184 -7.34 -23.77 11.27
C ASP A 184 -6.96 -23.65 12.75
N GLN A 185 -6.39 -24.71 13.32
CA GLN A 185 -5.87 -24.71 14.68
C GLN A 185 -4.42 -25.18 14.68
N PHE A 186 -3.54 -24.35 15.24
CA PHE A 186 -2.12 -24.67 15.43
C PHE A 186 -1.71 -24.30 16.86
N ASP A 187 -1.09 -25.24 17.56
CA ASP A 187 -0.64 -25.07 18.95
C ASP A 187 -1.69 -24.45 19.88
N ASP A 188 -2.91 -25.01 19.83
CA ASP A 188 -4.11 -24.56 20.55
C ASP A 188 -4.61 -23.14 20.21
N ILE A 189 -4.06 -22.51 19.18
CA ILE A 189 -4.50 -21.21 18.66
C ILE A 189 -5.32 -21.40 17.40
N GLU A 190 -6.54 -20.86 17.41
CA GLU A 190 -7.39 -20.77 16.23
C GLU A 190 -6.96 -19.61 15.34
N VAL A 191 -6.80 -19.85 14.03
CA VAL A 191 -6.35 -18.86 13.06
C VAL A 191 -7.19 -18.90 11.79
N THR A 192 -7.20 -17.80 11.04
CA THR A 192 -7.56 -17.76 9.62
C THR A 192 -6.30 -17.51 8.80
N CYS A 193 -5.93 -18.44 7.93
CA CYS A 193 -4.84 -18.28 6.97
C CYS A 193 -5.38 -17.69 5.68
N MET A 194 -5.02 -16.47 5.34
CA MET A 194 -5.55 -15.77 4.16
C MET A 194 -4.42 -15.18 3.31
N ASP A 195 -4.61 -15.17 2.00
CA ASP A 195 -3.69 -14.54 1.05
C ASP A 195 -4.44 -13.52 0.17
N VAL A 196 -4.37 -12.26 0.58
CA VAL A 196 -4.86 -11.10 -0.17
C VAL A 196 -3.73 -10.07 -0.18
N ALA A 197 -3.07 -9.90 -1.32
CA ALA A 197 -1.89 -9.07 -1.53
C ALA A 197 -0.67 -9.47 -0.65
N MET A 198 -0.90 -10.15 0.47
CA MET A 198 0.14 -10.62 1.40
C MET A 198 -0.38 -11.82 2.21
N PRO A 199 0.25 -13.01 2.10
CA PRO A 199 -0.15 -14.15 2.90
C PRO A 199 0.05 -13.85 4.39
N THR A 200 -1.02 -13.95 5.15
CA THR A 200 -1.06 -13.57 6.57
C THR A 200 -1.81 -14.63 7.38
N VAL A 201 -1.26 -14.95 8.54
CA VAL A 201 -1.91 -15.76 9.57
C VAL A 201 -2.57 -14.80 10.54
N CYS A 202 -3.89 -14.84 10.61
CA CYS A 202 -4.69 -13.96 11.47
C CYS A 202 -5.20 -14.75 12.69
N ALA A 203 -5.05 -14.21 13.88
CA ALA A 203 -5.53 -14.78 15.13
C ALA A 203 -6.26 -13.72 15.97
N ARG A 204 -6.88 -14.12 17.07
CA ARG A 204 -7.43 -13.20 18.07
C ARG A 204 -6.34 -12.83 19.07
N ALA A 205 -6.32 -11.58 19.52
CA ALA A 205 -5.37 -11.12 20.53
C ALA A 205 -5.59 -11.83 21.89
N ASP A 206 -6.86 -12.04 22.27
CA ASP A 206 -7.24 -12.71 23.50
C ASP A 206 -6.78 -14.20 23.57
N ALA A 207 -6.57 -14.85 22.41
CA ALA A 207 -5.99 -16.21 22.36
C ALA A 207 -4.51 -16.24 22.78
N PHE A 208 -3.86 -15.09 22.87
CA PHE A 208 -2.50 -14.90 23.36
C PHE A 208 -2.43 -14.12 24.67
N GLU A 209 -3.57 -13.96 25.36
CA GLU A 209 -3.70 -13.15 26.58
C GLU A 209 -3.31 -11.66 26.36
N LEU A 210 -3.45 -11.18 25.12
CA LEU A 210 -3.19 -9.79 24.74
C LEU A 210 -4.50 -8.99 24.67
N SER A 211 -4.41 -7.72 24.96
CA SER A 211 -5.51 -6.76 24.79
C SER A 211 -5.74 -6.38 23.32
N GLY A 212 -4.69 -6.52 22.47
CA GLY A 212 -4.61 -6.03 21.10
C GLY A 212 -4.31 -4.53 20.99
N TYR A 213 -3.92 -3.90 22.13
CA TYR A 213 -3.57 -2.47 22.22
C TYR A 213 -2.17 -2.23 22.76
N GLU A 214 -1.40 -3.29 22.94
CA GLU A 214 0.00 -3.19 23.36
C GLU A 214 0.79 -2.32 22.38
N SER A 215 1.76 -1.58 22.93
CA SER A 215 2.75 -0.86 22.14
C SER A 215 3.71 -1.83 21.42
N VAL A 216 4.47 -1.31 20.47
CA VAL A 216 5.50 -2.11 19.76
C VAL A 216 6.51 -2.66 20.75
N GLU A 217 6.96 -1.82 21.69
CA GLU A 217 7.94 -2.17 22.72
C GLU A 217 7.41 -3.26 23.67
N GLU A 218 6.15 -3.17 24.09
CA GLU A 218 5.51 -4.20 24.93
C GLU A 218 5.39 -5.54 24.20
N LEU A 219 4.99 -5.53 22.93
CA LEU A 219 4.87 -6.74 22.11
C LEU A 219 6.24 -7.41 21.91
N GLU A 220 7.28 -6.64 21.56
CA GLU A 220 8.62 -7.18 21.31
C GLU A 220 9.33 -7.63 22.60
N ALA A 221 8.98 -7.03 23.74
CA ALA A 221 9.46 -7.47 25.05
C ALA A 221 8.78 -8.76 25.54
N ASN A 222 7.57 -9.08 25.07
CA ASN A 222 6.83 -10.29 25.44
C ASN A 222 7.38 -11.53 24.70
N LYS A 223 8.41 -12.14 25.26
CA LYS A 223 9.13 -13.28 24.63
C LYS A 223 8.27 -14.54 24.51
N ASP A 224 7.35 -14.75 25.45
CA ASP A 224 6.46 -15.92 25.44
C ASP A 224 5.45 -15.78 24.28
N PHE A 225 4.86 -14.63 24.12
CA PHE A 225 4.01 -14.31 22.97
C PHE A 225 4.77 -14.48 21.64
N MET A 226 5.95 -13.85 21.50
CA MET A 226 6.73 -13.91 20.26
C MET A 226 7.13 -15.33 19.89
N THR A 227 7.45 -16.16 20.87
CA THR A 227 7.79 -17.57 20.66
C THR A 227 6.57 -18.39 20.23
N LYS A 228 5.44 -18.22 20.91
CA LYS A 228 4.20 -18.91 20.59
C LYS A 228 3.67 -18.50 19.21
N MET A 229 3.67 -17.18 18.92
CA MET A 229 3.30 -16.63 17.62
C MET A 229 4.16 -17.25 16.49
N GLU A 230 5.46 -17.31 16.65
CA GLU A 230 6.36 -17.89 15.64
C GLU A 230 6.10 -19.40 15.45
N THR A 231 5.83 -20.14 16.51
CA THR A 231 5.45 -21.56 16.43
C THR A 231 4.20 -21.76 15.58
N VAL A 232 3.16 -20.95 15.83
CA VAL A 232 1.91 -20.96 15.06
C VAL A 232 2.17 -20.55 13.60
N ARG A 233 2.95 -19.50 13.37
CA ARG A 233 3.30 -19.01 12.02
C ARG A 233 4.02 -20.07 11.18
N LEU A 234 4.97 -20.80 11.78
CA LEU A 234 5.72 -21.85 11.08
C LEU A 234 4.83 -23.02 10.69
N ALA A 235 3.95 -23.46 11.60
CA ALA A 235 2.99 -24.53 11.32
C ALA A 235 1.97 -24.11 10.24
N ALA A 236 1.42 -22.91 10.35
CA ALA A 236 0.51 -22.33 9.37
C ALA A 236 1.18 -22.16 7.99
N GLY A 237 2.41 -21.65 7.92
CA GLY A 237 3.15 -21.51 6.66
C GLY A 237 3.33 -22.83 5.92
N LYS A 238 3.59 -23.90 6.64
CA LYS A 238 3.64 -25.26 6.07
C LYS A 238 2.27 -25.71 5.55
N ALA A 239 1.19 -25.47 6.31
CA ALA A 239 -0.18 -25.82 5.92
C ALA A 239 -0.66 -24.98 4.72
N MET A 240 -0.22 -23.74 4.58
CA MET A 240 -0.46 -22.85 3.45
C MET A 240 0.30 -23.28 2.18
N GLY A 241 1.10 -24.36 2.22
CA GLY A 241 1.89 -24.83 1.08
C GLY A 241 3.17 -24.01 0.82
N MET A 242 3.59 -23.15 1.75
CA MET A 242 4.76 -22.29 1.61
C MET A 242 6.09 -22.99 2.01
N GLY A 243 6.02 -24.26 2.49
CA GLY A 243 7.18 -25.03 2.88
C GLY A 243 7.82 -24.57 4.19
N ASP A 244 9.15 -24.60 4.26
CA ASP A 244 9.89 -24.15 5.44
C ASP A 244 10.07 -22.62 5.42
N VAL A 245 9.32 -21.94 6.28
CA VAL A 245 9.30 -20.48 6.35
C VAL A 245 10.14 -19.89 7.49
N ARG A 246 11.01 -20.67 8.14
CA ARG A 246 11.88 -20.21 9.25
C ARG A 246 12.79 -19.04 8.86
N LYS A 247 13.21 -18.96 7.60
CA LYS A 247 14.04 -17.89 7.05
C LYS A 247 13.26 -16.99 6.09
N SER A 248 11.93 -17.07 6.09
CA SER A 248 11.06 -16.27 5.24
C SER A 248 10.36 -15.18 6.04
N VAL A 249 10.25 -14.01 5.46
CA VAL A 249 9.44 -12.91 6.01
C VAL A 249 7.95 -13.10 5.76
N THR A 250 7.54 -14.20 5.13
CA THR A 250 6.14 -14.60 4.88
C THR A 250 5.93 -16.06 5.29
N PRO A 251 4.70 -16.44 5.71
CA PRO A 251 3.55 -15.56 5.89
C PRO A 251 3.81 -14.54 6.99
N LYS A 252 3.10 -13.42 6.92
CA LYS A 252 3.01 -12.47 8.02
C LYS A 252 2.12 -13.02 9.13
N PHE A 253 2.12 -12.33 10.26
CA PHE A 253 1.22 -12.65 11.37
C PHE A 253 0.46 -11.40 11.83
N ALA A 254 -0.78 -11.58 12.29
CA ALA A 254 -1.53 -10.49 12.89
C ALA A 254 -2.45 -10.99 13.99
N VAL A 255 -2.70 -10.13 14.98
CA VAL A 255 -3.72 -10.36 15.99
C VAL A 255 -4.80 -9.28 15.91
N PHE A 256 -6.06 -9.70 16.05
CA PHE A 256 -7.25 -8.85 16.04
C PHE A 256 -7.80 -8.62 17.44
N ALA A 257 -8.35 -7.43 17.66
CA ALA A 257 -9.15 -7.08 18.83
C ALA A 257 -10.32 -6.18 18.43
N PRO A 258 -11.36 -6.02 19.27
CA PRO A 258 -12.40 -5.03 19.05
C PRO A 258 -11.83 -3.62 18.98
N ALA A 259 -12.33 -2.79 18.06
CA ALA A 259 -11.96 -1.38 17.95
C ALA A 259 -12.37 -0.59 19.22
N LYS A 260 -11.59 0.42 19.60
CA LYS A 260 -11.83 1.30 20.76
C LYS A 260 -11.85 2.78 20.41
N ALA A 261 -11.33 3.16 19.24
CA ALA A 261 -11.20 4.55 18.80
C ALA A 261 -12.08 4.89 17.59
N GLY A 262 -13.17 4.15 17.39
CA GLY A 262 -14.13 4.39 16.31
C GLY A 262 -13.82 3.67 15.01
N GLY A 263 -12.78 2.85 14.96
CA GLY A 263 -12.47 1.98 13.83
C GLY A 263 -13.44 0.82 13.68
N THR A 264 -13.26 0.03 12.63
CA THR A 264 -14.02 -1.21 12.41
C THR A 264 -13.44 -2.35 13.25
N ILE A 265 -12.11 -2.46 13.32
CA ILE A 265 -11.37 -3.48 14.07
C ILE A 265 -10.01 -2.93 14.47
N ALA A 266 -9.43 -3.44 15.55
CA ALA A 266 -8.03 -3.18 15.90
C ALA A 266 -7.14 -4.35 15.49
N ALA A 267 -5.91 -4.05 15.07
CA ALA A 267 -4.94 -5.08 14.72
C ALA A 267 -3.51 -4.69 15.13
N ARG A 268 -2.72 -5.74 15.42
CA ARG A 268 -1.26 -5.66 15.53
C ARG A 268 -0.65 -6.58 14.48
N TYR A 269 0.31 -6.09 13.71
CA TYR A 269 0.87 -6.75 12.54
C TYR A 269 2.36 -7.01 12.71
N PHE A 270 2.83 -8.20 12.33
CA PHE A 270 4.21 -8.67 12.57
C PHE A 270 4.94 -9.01 11.27
N MET A 271 6.23 -8.66 11.18
CA MET A 271 7.10 -8.80 9.99
C MET A 271 8.21 -9.86 10.12
N PRO A 272 8.03 -11.12 10.42
CA PRO A 272 7.32 -11.71 11.54
C PRO A 272 8.00 -11.48 12.89
N TRP A 273 9.31 -11.16 12.93
CA TRP A 273 10.11 -11.08 14.16
C TRP A 273 10.07 -9.73 14.86
N GLN A 274 9.37 -8.79 14.27
CA GLN A 274 9.19 -7.43 14.78
C GLN A 274 7.73 -7.00 14.58
N ALA A 275 7.20 -6.27 15.54
CA ALA A 275 5.91 -5.60 15.40
C ALA A 275 6.03 -4.42 14.43
N HIS A 276 5.04 -4.24 13.56
CA HIS A 276 5.01 -3.09 12.66
C HIS A 276 4.55 -1.84 13.44
N PRO A 277 5.28 -0.72 13.41
CA PRO A 277 4.93 0.48 14.19
C PRO A 277 3.67 1.19 13.68
N THR A 278 3.27 0.89 12.45
CA THR A 278 2.02 1.33 11.82
C THR A 278 1.32 0.13 11.19
N MET A 279 0.95 0.20 9.92
CA MET A 279 0.38 -0.91 9.17
C MET A 279 0.94 -0.93 7.74
N ALA A 280 1.39 -2.12 7.29
CA ALA A 280 1.78 -2.30 5.90
C ALA A 280 0.53 -2.31 5.00
N VAL A 281 0.61 -1.64 3.84
CA VAL A 281 -0.50 -1.54 2.87
C VAL A 281 -1.04 -2.90 2.46
N THR A 282 -0.18 -3.81 2.03
CA THR A 282 -0.57 -5.17 1.60
C THR A 282 -1.08 -6.01 2.76
N GLY A 283 -0.52 -5.82 3.97
CA GLY A 283 -1.03 -6.43 5.20
C GLY A 283 -2.44 -5.93 5.52
N ALA A 284 -2.67 -4.61 5.47
CA ALA A 284 -3.98 -4.02 5.72
C ALA A 284 -5.06 -4.58 4.78
N GLN A 285 -4.74 -4.80 3.50
CA GLN A 285 -5.66 -5.40 2.53
C GLN A 285 -6.06 -6.82 2.96
N CYS A 286 -5.11 -7.65 3.37
CA CYS A 286 -5.39 -8.99 3.88
C CYS A 286 -6.22 -8.96 5.16
N LEU A 287 -5.84 -8.09 6.12
CA LEU A 287 -6.53 -7.99 7.41
C LEU A 287 -7.97 -7.49 7.26
N ALA A 288 -8.20 -6.47 6.42
CA ALA A 288 -9.55 -5.97 6.14
C ALA A 288 -10.42 -7.06 5.49
N SER A 289 -9.88 -7.79 4.51
CA SER A 289 -10.57 -8.90 3.85
C SER A 289 -10.90 -10.02 4.85
N CYS A 290 -9.96 -10.39 5.72
CA CYS A 290 -10.19 -11.36 6.77
C CYS A 290 -11.27 -10.89 7.76
N ALA A 291 -11.22 -9.62 8.19
CA ALA A 291 -12.16 -9.05 9.16
C ALA A 291 -13.61 -9.12 8.68
N ILE A 292 -13.87 -8.85 7.39
CA ILE A 292 -15.23 -8.89 6.85
C ILE A 292 -15.68 -10.27 6.38
N THR A 293 -14.76 -11.26 6.28
CA THR A 293 -15.11 -12.63 5.88
C THR A 293 -15.94 -13.31 6.96
N PRO A 294 -17.21 -13.71 6.65
CA PRO A 294 -18.05 -14.40 7.61
C PRO A 294 -17.42 -15.72 8.07
N GLY A 295 -17.43 -15.98 9.38
CA GLY A 295 -16.86 -17.20 9.96
C GLY A 295 -15.34 -17.18 10.17
N SER A 296 -14.61 -16.11 9.80
CA SER A 296 -13.19 -15.94 10.13
C SER A 296 -12.94 -15.82 11.64
N VAL A 297 -11.68 -15.79 12.07
CA VAL A 297 -11.34 -15.55 13.50
C VAL A 297 -11.74 -14.16 13.99
N ALA A 298 -12.05 -13.24 13.09
CA ALA A 298 -12.52 -11.89 13.42
C ALA A 298 -14.02 -11.85 13.80
N ASP A 299 -14.77 -12.93 13.59
CA ASP A 299 -16.19 -12.99 13.95
C ASP A 299 -16.42 -12.69 15.44
N GLY A 300 -17.38 -11.78 15.69
CA GLY A 300 -17.71 -11.32 17.03
C GLY A 300 -16.83 -10.18 17.54
N LEU A 301 -15.78 -9.78 16.82
CA LEU A 301 -14.93 -8.64 17.18
C LEU A 301 -15.40 -7.31 16.57
N LEU A 302 -16.24 -7.36 15.54
CA LEU A 302 -16.70 -6.18 14.79
C LEU A 302 -18.15 -6.29 14.35
N THR A 303 -18.78 -5.14 14.06
CA THR A 303 -19.98 -5.08 13.23
C THR A 303 -19.54 -4.87 11.78
N ARG A 304 -19.90 -5.82 10.90
CA ARG A 304 -19.51 -5.73 9.50
C ARG A 304 -20.16 -4.52 8.82
N PRO A 305 -19.42 -3.74 8.02
CA PRO A 305 -19.99 -2.70 7.18
C PRO A 305 -21.09 -3.27 6.26
N SER A 306 -22.19 -2.53 6.12
CA SER A 306 -23.31 -2.93 5.24
C SER A 306 -23.14 -2.43 3.79
N ALA A 307 -22.27 -1.45 3.58
CA ALA A 307 -21.98 -0.92 2.24
C ALA A 307 -21.08 -1.88 1.46
N ASN A 308 -21.23 -1.90 0.14
CA ASN A 308 -20.31 -2.57 -0.78
C ASN A 308 -20.05 -1.64 -1.98
N PRO A 309 -18.79 -1.25 -2.24
CA PRO A 309 -17.58 -1.60 -1.49
C PRO A 309 -17.62 -1.17 -0.01
N ALA A 310 -17.07 -2.02 0.87
CA ALA A 310 -16.98 -1.73 2.30
C ALA A 310 -15.70 -0.95 2.63
N THR A 311 -15.81 0.07 3.48
CA THR A 311 -14.63 0.67 4.11
C THR A 311 -14.40 0.01 5.46
N VAL A 312 -13.22 -0.58 5.65
CA VAL A 312 -12.75 -1.20 6.89
C VAL A 312 -11.64 -0.32 7.47
N THR A 313 -11.92 0.32 8.58
CA THR A 313 -10.95 1.16 9.31
C THR A 313 -10.24 0.28 10.35
N ILE A 314 -8.94 0.03 10.15
CA ILE A 314 -8.11 -0.77 11.06
C ILE A 314 -7.36 0.16 12.00
N GLU A 315 -7.56 0.01 13.32
CA GLU A 315 -6.77 0.69 14.35
C GLU A 315 -5.43 -0.02 14.55
N HIS A 316 -4.33 0.71 14.44
CA HIS A 316 -2.97 0.21 14.61
C HIS A 316 -2.17 1.09 15.61
N PRO A 317 -0.92 0.76 16.02
CA PRO A 317 -0.21 1.46 17.08
C PRO A 317 -0.11 2.98 16.92
N SER A 318 -0.10 3.50 15.69
CA SER A 318 0.13 4.92 15.40
C SER A 318 -1.08 5.62 14.76
N GLY A 319 -2.29 5.05 14.86
CA GLY A 319 -3.51 5.64 14.31
C GLY A 319 -4.37 4.62 13.56
N THR A 320 -4.89 5.01 12.39
CA THR A 320 -5.80 4.19 11.61
C THR A 320 -5.40 4.08 10.14
N ILE A 321 -5.89 3.06 9.47
CA ILE A 321 -5.78 2.90 8.02
C ILE A 321 -7.11 2.42 7.45
N ASP A 322 -7.61 3.13 6.44
CA ASP A 322 -8.83 2.76 5.73
C ASP A 322 -8.52 1.88 4.52
N VAL A 323 -9.17 0.73 4.48
CA VAL A 323 -9.14 -0.21 3.37
C VAL A 323 -10.52 -0.31 2.75
N VAL A 324 -10.60 -0.15 1.45
CA VAL A 324 -11.83 -0.34 0.68
C VAL A 324 -11.82 -1.75 0.09
N VAL A 325 -12.80 -2.55 0.45
CA VAL A 325 -12.91 -3.94 -0.01
C VAL A 325 -14.19 -4.07 -0.85
N ASP A 326 -14.03 -4.50 -2.10
CA ASP A 326 -15.13 -4.81 -3.01
C ASP A 326 -15.29 -6.33 -3.09
N TYR A 327 -16.48 -6.83 -2.73
CA TYR A 327 -16.73 -8.26 -2.56
C TYR A 327 -18.20 -8.63 -2.71
N ASP A 328 -18.47 -9.90 -3.02
CA ASP A 328 -19.79 -10.51 -2.86
C ASP A 328 -19.74 -11.59 -1.80
N VAL A 329 -20.81 -11.68 -1.00
CA VAL A 329 -21.01 -12.83 -0.10
C VAL A 329 -21.76 -13.90 -0.86
N THR A 330 -21.13 -15.05 -1.03
CA THR A 330 -21.71 -16.21 -1.71
C THR A 330 -21.94 -17.35 -0.72
N ASN A 331 -22.67 -18.39 -1.16
CA ASN A 331 -22.85 -19.60 -0.36
C ASN A 331 -21.51 -20.32 -0.05
N ASN A 332 -20.46 -20.02 -0.82
CA ASN A 332 -19.12 -20.62 -0.68
C ASN A 332 -18.13 -19.70 0.07
N GLY A 333 -18.59 -18.59 0.66
CA GLY A 333 -17.75 -17.61 1.38
C GLY A 333 -17.71 -16.26 0.69
N LEU A 334 -16.56 -15.56 0.79
CA LEU A 334 -16.33 -14.25 0.21
C LEU A 334 -15.75 -14.39 -1.21
N ASP A 335 -16.41 -13.78 -2.18
CA ASP A 335 -15.86 -13.54 -3.52
C ASP A 335 -15.28 -12.12 -3.56
N LEU A 336 -13.97 -12.02 -3.42
CA LEU A 336 -13.24 -10.76 -3.32
C LEU A 336 -12.83 -10.27 -4.70
N ARG A 337 -13.37 -9.13 -5.14
CA ARG A 337 -13.02 -8.50 -6.42
C ARG A 337 -11.78 -7.61 -6.33
N SER A 338 -11.68 -6.83 -5.28
CA SER A 338 -10.53 -5.97 -5.03
C SER A 338 -10.41 -5.59 -3.56
N ALA A 339 -9.17 -5.29 -3.14
CA ALA A 339 -8.92 -4.62 -1.87
C ALA A 339 -8.03 -3.42 -2.12
N GLY A 340 -8.39 -2.27 -1.56
CA GLY A 340 -7.76 -1.00 -1.86
C GLY A 340 -7.60 -0.12 -0.64
N LEU A 341 -7.13 1.10 -0.86
CA LEU A 341 -6.82 2.07 0.17
C LEU A 341 -7.47 3.41 -0.15
N VAL A 342 -7.96 4.06 0.89
CA VAL A 342 -8.27 5.48 0.83
C VAL A 342 -6.97 6.26 0.99
N ARG A 343 -6.69 7.12 0.05
CA ARG A 343 -5.54 8.02 0.04
C ARG A 343 -5.95 9.42 -0.41
N THR A 344 -5.01 10.33 -0.36
CA THR A 344 -5.15 11.69 -0.90
C THR A 344 -3.87 12.07 -1.63
N ALA A 345 -3.98 13.02 -2.55
CA ALA A 345 -2.84 13.61 -3.23
C ALA A 345 -2.94 15.13 -3.23
N ARG A 346 -1.85 15.82 -3.54
CA ARG A 346 -1.82 17.28 -3.72
C ARG A 346 -0.75 17.66 -4.73
N LYS A 347 -1.10 18.45 -5.71
CA LYS A 347 -0.15 19.13 -6.58
C LYS A 347 0.50 20.25 -5.79
N LEU A 348 1.83 20.23 -5.67
CA LEU A 348 2.62 21.19 -4.89
C LEU A 348 3.27 22.23 -5.78
N ALA A 349 3.78 21.81 -6.94
CA ALA A 349 4.42 22.68 -7.92
C ALA A 349 4.43 22.02 -9.32
N SER A 350 4.71 22.81 -10.34
CA SER A 350 5.05 22.34 -11.69
C SER A 350 6.10 23.28 -12.29
N GLY A 351 6.89 22.79 -13.22
CA GLY A 351 7.93 23.59 -13.86
C GLY A 351 8.92 22.75 -14.65
N GLN A 352 10.15 23.26 -14.74
CA GLN A 352 11.27 22.61 -15.40
C GLN A 352 12.37 22.33 -14.38
N LEU A 353 12.93 21.13 -14.41
CA LEU A 353 14.16 20.79 -13.71
C LEU A 353 15.33 20.82 -14.66
N PHE A 354 16.46 21.31 -14.18
CA PHE A 354 17.68 21.44 -14.95
C PHE A 354 18.67 20.37 -14.50
N VAL A 355 19.11 19.52 -15.42
CA VAL A 355 20.12 18.48 -15.18
C VAL A 355 21.31 18.67 -16.12
N SER A 356 22.49 18.23 -15.71
CA SER A 356 23.66 18.20 -16.55
C SER A 356 23.46 17.25 -17.74
N SER A 357 23.94 17.63 -18.91
CA SER A 357 23.88 16.83 -20.14
C SER A 357 24.80 15.62 -20.07
#